data_7fd55464b0d7076d13284842d5e81357
#
_entry.id   7fd55464b0d7076d13284842d5e81357
#
_cell.length_a   1.000
_cell.length_b   1.000
_cell.length_c   1.000
_cell.angle_alpha   90.00
_cell.angle_beta   90.00
_cell.angle_gamma   90.00
#
_symmetry.space_group_name_H-M   'P 1'
#
loop_
_entity.id
_entity.type
_entity.pdbx_description
1 polymer ?
#
loop_
_entity_poly.entity_id
_entity_poly.type
_entity_poly.pdbx_seq_one_letter_code
_entity_poly.pdbx_strand_id
1 'polypeptide(L)'
;GYVIMPNHLHVMIAFSKTDQLIHTIVGNSKRFMAYELVKRLKLLNRSDILSQFSGWVNKTDQQKHKKHEVFEPSFNRKECYSIAFMKQKIDYIHHNPCKDKLLSIRYPEDYAHSSAKYYYTAEQGVYPVITYMELQDIDLR
;
A
#
# COMPACT_ATOMS: atom_id res chain seq x y z
N GLY A 1 5.29 -4.05 7.55
CA GLY A 1 4.68 -5.13 6.76
C GLY A 1 3.65 -4.59 5.78
N TYR A 2 3.33 -5.34 4.73
CA TYR A 2 2.42 -4.88 3.67
C TYR A 2 1.70 -6.04 2.98
N VAL A 3 0.62 -5.69 2.27
CA VAL A 3 0.00 -6.50 1.20
C VAL A 3 -0.51 -5.57 0.10
N ILE A 4 -0.18 -5.88 -1.15
CA ILE A 4 -0.65 -5.17 -2.34
C ILE A 4 -1.74 -6.03 -2.98
N MET A 5 -2.98 -5.62 -2.79
CA MET A 5 -4.15 -6.26 -3.40
C MET A 5 -4.43 -5.64 -4.77
N PRO A 6 -5.20 -6.28 -5.65
CA PRO A 6 -5.49 -5.75 -6.99
C PRO A 6 -6.08 -4.33 -7.01
N ASN A 7 -6.81 -3.94 -5.98
CA ASN A 7 -7.53 -2.67 -5.91
C ASN A 7 -7.22 -1.83 -4.67
N HIS A 8 -6.39 -2.32 -3.75
CA HIS A 8 -6.02 -1.57 -2.54
C HIS A 8 -4.67 -2.03 -1.96
N LEU A 9 -4.13 -1.22 -1.08
CA LEU A 9 -2.88 -1.48 -0.37
C LEU A 9 -3.12 -1.36 1.13
N HIS A 10 -2.72 -2.37 1.89
CA HIS A 10 -2.53 -2.24 3.32
C HIS A 10 -1.04 -2.23 3.64
N VAL A 11 -0.65 -1.30 4.49
CA VAL A 11 0.76 -1.18 4.91
C VAL A 11 0.84 -0.76 6.38
N MET A 12 1.74 -1.39 7.11
CA MET A 12 2.19 -0.93 8.43
C MET A 12 3.56 -0.30 8.27
N ILE A 13 3.67 0.97 8.65
CA ILE A 13 4.88 1.77 8.50
C ILE A 13 5.26 2.31 9.88
N ALA A 14 6.54 2.20 10.23
CA ALA A 14 7.12 2.94 11.35
C ALA A 14 7.81 4.19 10.80
N PHE A 15 7.59 5.30 11.45
CA PHE A 15 8.29 6.54 11.17
C PHE A 15 9.24 6.84 12.33
N SER A 16 10.49 7.13 12.04
CA SER A 16 11.33 7.90 12.93
C SER A 16 10.74 9.30 13.06
N LYS A 17 11.17 10.07 14.04
CA LYS A 17 10.71 11.47 14.23
C LYS A 17 10.76 12.23 12.91
N THR A 18 9.64 12.80 12.50
CA THR A 18 9.51 13.58 11.26
C THR A 18 8.62 14.80 11.51
N ASP A 19 8.99 15.94 10.93
CA ASP A 19 8.18 17.15 10.98
C ASP A 19 7.05 17.15 9.91
N GLN A 20 7.03 16.13 9.05
CA GLN A 20 6.01 16.02 8.02
C GLN A 20 4.74 15.36 8.52
N LEU A 21 3.61 15.93 8.15
CA LEU A 21 2.30 15.36 8.45
C LEU A 21 2.05 14.10 7.63
N ILE A 22 1.49 13.06 8.24
CA ILE A 22 1.25 11.76 7.59
C ILE A 22 0.44 11.87 6.29
N HIS A 23 -0.53 12.79 6.21
CA HIS A 23 -1.30 12.98 4.98
C HIS A 23 -0.45 13.54 3.85
N THR A 24 0.57 14.34 4.14
CA THR A 24 1.53 14.84 3.13
C THR A 24 2.40 13.69 2.61
N ILE A 25 2.90 12.84 3.51
CA ILE A 25 3.71 11.67 3.15
C ILE A 25 2.89 10.73 2.26
N VAL A 26 1.68 10.37 2.68
CA VAL A 26 0.80 9.48 1.92
C VAL A 26 0.38 10.11 0.59
N GLY A 27 0.04 11.39 0.58
CA GLY A 27 -0.32 12.12 -0.64
C GLY A 27 0.81 12.14 -1.66
N ASN A 28 2.05 12.41 -1.22
CA ASN A 28 3.23 12.35 -2.08
C ASN A 28 3.50 10.93 -2.59
N SER A 29 3.39 9.92 -1.73
CA SER A 29 3.56 8.52 -2.12
C SER A 29 2.56 8.12 -3.21
N LYS A 30 1.26 8.42 -3.03
CA LYS A 30 0.23 8.17 -4.03
C LYS A 30 0.54 8.88 -5.36
N ARG A 31 0.99 10.13 -5.30
CA ARG A 31 1.34 10.91 -6.48
C ARG A 31 2.46 10.28 -7.29
N PHE A 32 3.57 9.89 -6.64
CA PHE A 32 4.70 9.26 -7.32
C PHE A 32 4.32 7.88 -7.88
N MET A 33 3.58 7.07 -7.12
CA MET A 33 3.06 5.78 -7.62
C MET A 33 2.14 6.00 -8.83
N ALA A 34 1.26 7.00 -8.82
CA ALA A 34 0.38 7.30 -9.94
C ALA A 34 1.17 7.68 -11.21
N TYR A 35 2.22 8.50 -11.07
CA TYR A 35 3.06 8.86 -12.20
C TYR A 35 3.74 7.64 -12.84
N GLU A 36 4.28 6.76 -12.02
CA GLU A 36 4.94 5.55 -12.52
C GLU A 36 3.93 4.56 -13.14
N LEU A 37 2.76 4.38 -12.54
CA LEU A 37 1.69 3.55 -13.11
C LEU A 37 1.22 4.07 -14.47
N VAL A 38 0.93 5.36 -14.59
CA VAL A 38 0.53 5.97 -15.86
C VAL A 38 1.62 5.83 -16.91
N LYS A 39 2.89 6.03 -16.54
CA LYS A 39 4.03 5.84 -17.44
C LYS A 39 4.10 4.40 -17.96
N ARG A 40 3.99 3.40 -17.08
CA ARG A 40 4.02 1.98 -17.45
C ARG A 40 2.83 1.59 -18.32
N LEU A 41 1.62 2.05 -17.99
CA LEU A 41 0.43 1.79 -18.79
C LEU A 41 0.54 2.37 -20.21
N LYS A 42 1.17 3.55 -20.36
CA LYS A 42 1.47 4.10 -21.69
C LYS A 42 2.44 3.23 -22.47
N LEU A 43 3.52 2.76 -21.85
CA LEU A 43 4.50 1.86 -22.50
C LEU A 43 3.87 0.53 -22.89
N LEU A 44 2.89 0.04 -22.13
CA LEU A 44 2.15 -1.18 -22.40
C LEU A 44 0.95 -0.97 -23.34
N ASN A 45 0.75 0.23 -23.89
CA ASN A 45 -0.37 0.61 -24.74
C ASN A 45 -1.76 0.32 -24.13
N ARG A 46 -1.88 0.41 -22.79
CA ARG A 46 -3.12 0.16 -22.06
C ARG A 46 -4.00 1.43 -22.00
N SER A 47 -4.41 1.89 -23.19
CA SER A 47 -5.30 3.07 -23.33
C SER A 47 -6.68 2.85 -22.70
N ASP A 48 -7.13 1.60 -22.63
CA ASP A 48 -8.35 1.16 -21.96
C ASP A 48 -8.36 1.59 -20.47
N ILE A 49 -7.29 1.28 -19.74
CA ILE A 49 -7.15 1.65 -18.32
C ILE A 49 -6.93 3.15 -18.16
N LEU A 50 -6.10 3.75 -19.02
CA LEU A 50 -5.86 5.20 -18.96
C LEU A 50 -7.13 6.02 -19.17
N SER A 51 -8.03 5.57 -20.07
CA SER A 51 -9.33 6.21 -20.29
C SER A 51 -10.22 6.11 -19.05
N GLN A 52 -10.24 4.98 -18.36
CA GLN A 52 -10.96 4.83 -17.09
C GLN A 52 -10.42 5.80 -16.03
N PHE A 53 -9.10 5.88 -15.85
CA PHE A 53 -8.48 6.83 -14.91
C PHE A 53 -8.80 8.28 -15.25
N SER A 54 -8.90 8.62 -16.53
CA SER A 54 -9.31 9.96 -16.97
C SER A 54 -10.78 10.25 -16.67
N GLY A 55 -11.64 9.25 -16.82
CA GLY A 55 -13.06 9.36 -16.52
C GLY A 55 -13.38 9.56 -15.03
N TRP A 56 -12.47 9.15 -14.14
CA TRP A 56 -12.64 9.32 -12.69
C TRP A 56 -12.17 10.68 -12.16
N VAL A 57 -11.52 11.50 -12.98
CA VAL A 57 -11.10 12.83 -12.58
C VAL A 57 -12.31 13.74 -12.43
N ASN A 58 -12.50 14.32 -11.24
CA ASN A 58 -13.60 15.24 -10.98
C ASN A 58 -13.41 16.60 -11.73
N LYS A 59 -14.49 17.35 -11.92
CA LYS A 59 -14.48 18.61 -12.69
C LYS A 59 -13.50 19.66 -12.13
N THR A 60 -13.37 19.75 -10.81
CA THR A 60 -12.47 20.71 -10.16
C THR A 60 -11.01 20.39 -10.43
N ASP A 61 -10.63 19.11 -10.41
CA ASP A 61 -9.28 18.67 -10.69
C ASP A 61 -8.95 18.70 -12.20
N GLN A 62 -9.97 18.51 -13.07
CA GLN A 62 -9.80 18.73 -14.51
C GLN A 62 -9.42 20.18 -14.82
N GLN A 63 -10.04 21.15 -14.13
CA GLN A 63 -9.67 22.57 -14.25
C GLN A 63 -8.23 22.85 -13.81
N LYS A 64 -7.68 22.02 -12.91
CA LYS A 64 -6.26 22.06 -12.49
C LYS A 64 -5.34 21.20 -13.38
N HIS A 65 -5.83 20.80 -14.56
CA HIS A 65 -5.08 19.99 -15.52
C HIS A 65 -4.71 18.57 -15.06
N LYS A 66 -5.37 18.02 -14.04
CA LYS A 66 -5.23 16.62 -13.65
C LYS A 66 -5.79 15.73 -14.75
N LYS A 67 -4.99 14.80 -15.26
CA LYS A 67 -5.36 13.94 -16.40
C LYS A 67 -5.86 12.57 -15.99
N HIS A 68 -5.45 12.06 -14.84
CA HIS A 68 -5.78 10.71 -14.38
C HIS A 68 -6.01 10.69 -12.86
N GLU A 69 -7.05 10.00 -12.43
CA GLU A 69 -7.30 9.65 -11.03
C GLU A 69 -6.96 8.17 -10.83
N VAL A 70 -5.81 7.89 -10.23
CA VAL A 70 -5.31 6.51 -10.04
C VAL A 70 -5.68 5.98 -8.66
N PHE A 71 -5.71 6.85 -7.66
CA PHE A 71 -5.99 6.50 -6.28
C PHE A 71 -7.13 7.34 -5.73
N GLU A 72 -7.95 6.76 -4.87
CA GLU A 72 -8.91 7.55 -4.10
C GLU A 72 -8.20 8.63 -3.27
N PRO A 73 -8.76 9.84 -3.15
CA PRO A 73 -8.15 10.92 -2.39
C PRO A 73 -7.94 10.58 -0.91
N SER A 74 -8.89 9.87 -0.31
CA SER A 74 -8.87 9.49 1.09
C SER A 74 -7.96 8.27 1.36
N PHE A 75 -7.53 8.14 2.60
CA PHE A 75 -6.92 6.92 3.13
C PHE A 75 -7.37 6.71 4.57
N ASN A 76 -7.45 5.45 4.97
CA ASN A 76 -7.77 5.07 6.33
C ASN A 76 -6.48 4.79 7.10
N ARG A 77 -6.29 5.44 8.26
CA ARG A 77 -5.13 5.21 9.12
C ARG A 77 -5.56 4.74 10.51
N LYS A 78 -4.72 3.90 11.10
CA LYS A 78 -4.84 3.51 12.50
C LYS A 78 -3.45 3.56 13.12
N GLU A 79 -3.33 4.21 14.25
CA GLU A 79 -2.10 4.25 15.02
C GLU A 79 -1.98 2.98 15.85
N CYS A 80 -0.77 2.41 15.92
CA CYS A 80 -0.51 1.14 16.57
C CYS A 80 0.41 1.37 17.78
N TYR A 81 -0.17 1.44 18.97
CA TYR A 81 0.56 1.77 20.21
C TYR A 81 1.01 0.56 21.03
N SER A 82 0.58 -0.66 20.69
CA SER A 82 0.98 -1.85 21.42
C SER A 82 1.42 -2.98 20.49
N ILE A 83 2.35 -3.80 20.96
CA ILE A 83 2.84 -4.97 20.23
C ILE A 83 1.67 -5.91 19.88
N ALA A 84 0.75 -6.14 20.82
CA ALA A 84 -0.43 -7.00 20.57
C ALA A 84 -1.30 -6.45 19.43
N PHE A 85 -1.52 -5.14 19.39
CA PHE A 85 -2.28 -4.50 18.33
C PHE A 85 -1.53 -4.51 16.99
N MET A 86 -0.20 -4.29 17.00
CA MET A 86 0.64 -4.42 15.78
C MET A 86 0.56 -5.83 15.22
N LYS A 87 0.70 -6.86 16.07
CA LYS A 87 0.56 -8.27 15.67
C LYS A 87 -0.81 -8.52 15.03
N GLN A 88 -1.88 -8.11 15.68
CA GLN A 88 -3.24 -8.25 15.13
C GLN A 88 -3.39 -7.58 13.76
N LYS A 89 -2.77 -6.40 13.56
CA LYS A 89 -2.83 -5.70 12.28
C LYS A 89 -1.99 -6.34 11.21
N ILE A 90 -0.82 -6.85 11.54
CA ILE A 90 0.03 -7.62 10.61
C ILE A 90 -0.69 -8.90 10.18
N ASP A 91 -1.27 -9.64 11.11
CA ASP A 91 -2.06 -10.84 10.79
C ASP A 91 -3.24 -10.51 9.88
N TYR A 92 -3.96 -9.42 10.16
CA TYR A 92 -5.04 -8.94 9.29
C TYR A 92 -4.54 -8.60 7.89
N ILE A 93 -3.43 -7.87 7.75
CA ILE A 93 -2.81 -7.48 6.48
C ILE A 93 -2.46 -8.73 5.67
N HIS A 94 -1.78 -9.69 6.29
CA HIS A 94 -1.30 -10.88 5.59
C HIS A 94 -2.43 -11.83 5.17
N HIS A 95 -3.52 -11.89 5.92
CA HIS A 95 -4.66 -12.75 5.58
C HIS A 95 -5.65 -12.13 4.56
N ASN A 96 -5.43 -10.89 4.10
CA ASN A 96 -6.31 -10.29 3.10
C ASN A 96 -6.41 -11.12 1.81
N PRO A 97 -5.29 -11.62 1.22
CA PRO A 97 -5.37 -12.44 0.01
C PRO A 97 -6.15 -13.73 0.18
N CYS A 98 -6.08 -14.33 1.36
CA CYS A 98 -6.81 -15.57 1.67
C CYS A 98 -8.33 -15.39 1.79
N LYS A 99 -8.80 -14.16 1.99
CA LYS A 99 -10.22 -13.80 2.06
C LYS A 99 -10.79 -13.44 0.69
N ASP A 100 -9.94 -13.12 -0.27
CA ASP A 100 -10.34 -12.77 -1.63
C ASP A 100 -10.55 -14.05 -2.45
N LYS A 101 -11.81 -14.37 -2.73
CA LYS A 101 -12.18 -15.58 -3.48
C LYS A 101 -11.59 -15.63 -4.89
N LEU A 102 -11.29 -14.47 -5.50
CA LEU A 102 -10.73 -14.39 -6.86
C LEU A 102 -9.25 -14.76 -6.89
N LEU A 103 -8.53 -14.56 -5.79
CA LEU A 103 -7.10 -14.84 -5.73
C LEU A 103 -6.79 -16.32 -5.44
N SER A 104 -7.74 -17.07 -4.87
CA SER A 104 -7.60 -18.50 -4.54
C SER A 104 -6.34 -18.82 -3.71
N ILE A 105 -5.91 -17.89 -2.86
CA ILE A 105 -4.74 -18.02 -1.99
C ILE A 105 -5.16 -18.75 -0.71
N ARG A 106 -4.49 -19.87 -0.40
CA ARG A 106 -4.76 -20.67 0.80
C ARG A 106 -3.94 -20.22 2.00
N TYR A 107 -2.67 -19.94 1.80
CA TYR A 107 -1.75 -19.53 2.85
C TYR A 107 -1.21 -18.13 2.57
N PRO A 108 -1.11 -17.24 3.58
CA PRO A 108 -0.63 -15.86 3.40
C PRO A 108 0.74 -15.75 2.74
N GLU A 109 1.65 -16.67 3.07
CA GLU A 109 3.03 -16.72 2.56
C GLU A 109 3.12 -17.05 1.06
N ASP A 110 2.07 -17.65 0.49
CA ASP A 110 2.03 -17.98 -0.94
C ASP A 110 1.72 -16.75 -1.82
N TYR A 111 1.26 -15.66 -1.20
CA TYR A 111 0.94 -14.45 -1.96
C TYR A 111 2.17 -13.59 -2.17
N ALA A 112 2.72 -13.58 -3.40
CA ALA A 112 3.99 -12.92 -3.74
C ALA A 112 4.01 -11.40 -3.46
N HIS A 113 2.85 -10.73 -3.52
CA HIS A 113 2.75 -9.28 -3.29
C HIS A 113 2.45 -8.92 -1.83
N SER A 114 3.00 -9.69 -0.91
CA SER A 114 2.86 -9.51 0.53
C SER A 114 4.20 -9.71 1.23
N SER A 115 4.34 -9.09 2.40
CA SER A 115 5.44 -9.38 3.33
C SER A 115 5.20 -10.65 4.17
N ALA A 116 4.09 -11.37 3.96
CA ALA A 116 3.74 -12.53 4.76
C ALA A 116 4.85 -13.59 4.76
N LYS A 117 5.45 -13.89 3.60
CA LYS A 117 6.55 -14.84 3.49
C LYS A 117 7.64 -14.58 4.54
N TYR A 118 8.08 -13.33 4.69
CA TYR A 118 9.08 -12.98 5.69
C TYR A 118 8.65 -13.28 7.14
N TYR A 119 7.39 -12.97 7.48
CA TYR A 119 6.87 -13.20 8.84
C TYR A 119 6.64 -14.68 9.18
N TYR A 120 6.41 -15.53 8.19
CA TYR A 120 6.16 -16.97 8.39
C TYR A 120 7.40 -17.83 8.16
N THR A 121 8.34 -17.43 7.27
CA THR A 121 9.47 -18.26 6.86
C THR A 121 10.83 -17.60 7.05
N ALA A 122 10.88 -16.33 7.50
CA ALA A 122 12.07 -15.48 7.57
C ALA A 122 12.73 -15.17 6.21
N GLU A 123 12.10 -15.54 5.09
CA GLU A 123 12.59 -15.23 3.75
C GLU A 123 11.96 -13.93 3.22
N GLN A 124 12.80 -13.00 2.80
CA GLN A 124 12.32 -11.74 2.23
C GLN A 124 11.50 -11.97 0.95
N GLY A 125 10.41 -11.24 0.82
CA GLY A 125 9.58 -11.22 -0.39
C GLY A 125 10.11 -10.26 -1.45
N VAL A 126 9.24 -9.90 -2.41
CA VAL A 126 9.58 -8.98 -3.51
C VAL A 126 10.09 -7.63 -3.00
N TYR A 127 9.49 -7.10 -1.95
CA TYR A 127 9.94 -5.88 -1.29
C TYR A 127 10.38 -6.22 0.14
N PRO A 128 11.68 -6.07 0.46
CA PRO A 128 12.20 -6.37 1.79
C PRO A 128 11.54 -5.50 2.86
N VAL A 129 11.35 -6.08 4.03
CA VAL A 129 10.79 -5.40 5.20
C VAL A 129 11.66 -5.62 6.42
N ILE A 130 11.58 -4.68 7.36
CA ILE A 130 12.07 -4.82 8.73
C ILE A 130 10.86 -5.13 9.61
N THR A 131 10.97 -6.13 10.48
CA THR A 131 9.87 -6.46 11.39
C THR A 131 9.72 -5.41 12.49
N TYR A 132 8.48 -5.18 12.93
CA TYR A 132 8.22 -4.29 14.07
C TYR A 132 8.93 -4.75 15.36
N MET A 133 9.29 -6.02 15.47
CA MET A 133 10.05 -6.55 16.61
C MET A 133 11.50 -6.04 16.65
N GLU A 134 12.09 -5.74 15.50
CA GLU A 134 13.43 -5.14 15.41
C GLU A 134 13.42 -3.62 15.63
N LEU A 135 12.22 -3.02 15.65
CA LEU A 135 12.05 -1.59 15.83
C LEU A 135 11.77 -1.19 17.30
N GLN A 136 11.97 -2.11 18.26
CA GLN A 136 11.67 -1.87 19.68
C GLN A 136 12.52 -0.74 20.30
N ASP A 137 13.68 -0.46 19.72
CA ASP A 137 14.58 0.61 20.17
C ASP A 137 14.31 1.98 19.49
N ILE A 138 13.34 2.05 18.59
CA ILE A 138 12.95 3.30 17.96
C ILE A 138 11.95 4.03 18.86
N ASP A 139 12.33 5.20 19.35
CA ASP A 139 11.41 6.09 20.05
C ASP A 139 10.33 6.57 19.06
N LEU A 140 9.13 5.99 19.17
CA LEU A 140 7.97 6.28 18.32
C LEU A 140 7.17 7.49 18.79
N ARG A 141 7.70 8.27 19.75
CA ARG A 141 7.06 9.49 20.27
C ARG A 141 7.38 10.72 19.44
#